data_45a3935563c247590872ab67407ec1a5
#
_entry.id   45a3935563c247590872ab67407ec1a5
#
_cell.length_a   1.000
_cell.length_b   1.000
_cell.length_c   1.000
_cell.angle_alpha   90.00
_cell.angle_beta   90.00
_cell.angle_gamma   90.00
#
_symmetry.space_group_name_H-M   'P 1'
#
loop_
_entity.id
_entity.type
_entity.pdbx_description
1 polymer ?
#
loop_
_entity_poly.entity_id
_entity_poly.type
_entity_poly.pdbx_seq_one_letter_code
_entity_poly.pdbx_strand_id
1 'polypeptide(L)'
;MRTRILTLLLLLFAFIANAQSTYVRLVTNRGNITLLLYDETPKHRHMFVQTIKKGLYNNAQFNRVIKSFVSQGGELDETILDREKQHPEIPIQRLAAEIKPNLFHKKGALGAGRNDNPEKSSYLTQMYLVVGKPQTDEQLDALEKKKGIKFSSSQRNTYKTTGGTPHLDNDYTVFGEVVEGMEVADAINSVKTDKNDLPLEPVTFKPVILSKKQAAKFKAIKH
;
A
#
# COMPACT_ATOMS: atom_id res chain seq x y z
N MET A 1 67.88 14.30 7.59
CA MET A 1 66.71 13.53 8.03
C MET A 1 65.52 13.96 7.20
N ARG A 2 65.06 13.15 6.24
CA ARG A 2 63.91 13.45 5.38
C ARG A 2 62.71 12.69 5.91
N THR A 3 61.76 13.40 6.52
CA THR A 3 60.50 12.90 7.03
C THR A 3 59.56 12.67 5.83
N ARG A 4 59.25 11.41 5.50
CA ARG A 4 58.24 11.06 4.49
C ARG A 4 56.87 11.10 5.16
N ILE A 5 56.06 12.09 4.83
CA ILE A 5 54.63 12.16 5.20
C ILE A 5 53.90 11.20 4.28
N LEU A 6 53.41 10.10 4.86
CA LEU A 6 52.59 9.12 4.18
C LEU A 6 51.14 9.61 4.26
N THR A 7 50.65 10.24 3.18
CA THR A 7 49.25 10.67 3.06
C THR A 7 48.39 9.45 2.78
N LEU A 8 47.67 8.97 3.81
CA LEU A 8 46.72 7.89 3.71
C LEU A 8 45.42 8.45 3.07
N LEU A 9 45.25 8.22 1.79
CA LEU A 9 44.01 8.57 1.07
C LEU A 9 42.95 7.55 1.45
N LEU A 10 42.09 7.87 2.42
CA LEU A 10 40.87 7.12 2.73
C LEU A 10 39.88 7.33 1.58
N LEU A 11 39.84 6.38 0.65
CA LEU A 11 38.76 6.24 -0.31
C LEU A 11 37.49 5.81 0.46
N LEU A 12 36.67 6.80 0.83
CA LEU A 12 35.27 6.57 1.23
C LEU A 12 34.53 6.08 -0.02
N PHE A 13 34.47 4.78 -0.22
CA PHE A 13 33.47 4.17 -1.09
C PHE A 13 32.10 4.36 -0.42
N ALA A 14 31.46 5.47 -0.74
CA ALA A 14 30.02 5.60 -0.50
C ALA A 14 29.35 4.50 -1.34
N PHE A 15 29.04 3.38 -0.71
CA PHE A 15 28.05 2.43 -1.25
C PHE A 15 26.73 3.20 -1.36
N ILE A 16 26.50 3.81 -2.52
CA ILE A 16 25.17 4.20 -2.93
C ILE A 16 24.44 2.88 -3.07
N ALA A 17 23.83 2.43 -1.98
CA ALA A 17 22.85 1.36 -2.03
C ALA A 17 21.75 1.87 -2.96
N ASN A 18 21.83 1.54 -4.24
CA ASN A 18 20.74 1.73 -5.18
C ASN A 18 19.56 0.95 -4.58
N ALA A 19 18.73 1.65 -3.80
CA ALA A 19 17.49 1.09 -3.30
C ALA A 19 16.69 0.66 -4.52
N GLN A 20 16.75 -0.64 -4.81
CA GLN A 20 16.08 -1.18 -5.98
C GLN A 20 14.59 -1.19 -5.69
N SER A 21 13.85 -0.34 -6.38
CA SER A 21 12.38 -0.30 -6.31
C SER A 21 11.80 -1.72 -6.41
N THR A 22 10.97 -2.08 -5.45
CA THR A 22 10.34 -3.40 -5.39
C THR A 22 8.99 -3.36 -6.09
N TYR A 23 8.81 -4.23 -7.06
CA TYR A 23 7.56 -4.36 -7.80
C TYR A 23 6.92 -5.71 -7.50
N VAL A 24 5.61 -5.71 -7.33
CA VAL A 24 4.79 -6.90 -7.11
C VAL A 24 3.66 -6.93 -8.13
N ARG A 25 3.44 -8.07 -8.78
CA ARG A 25 2.28 -8.28 -9.63
C ARG A 25 1.24 -9.08 -8.87
N LEU A 26 0.04 -8.54 -8.77
CA LEU A 26 -1.14 -9.29 -8.37
C LEU A 26 -1.69 -9.97 -9.64
N VAL A 27 -1.54 -11.28 -9.72
CA VAL A 27 -2.16 -12.09 -10.78
C VAL A 27 -3.56 -12.43 -10.30
N THR A 28 -4.58 -11.83 -10.91
CA THR A 28 -5.97 -12.01 -10.49
C THR A 28 -6.77 -12.77 -11.56
N ASN A 29 -7.91 -13.33 -11.18
CA ASN A 29 -8.86 -13.91 -12.15
C ASN A 29 -9.62 -12.85 -13.00
N ARG A 30 -9.29 -11.55 -12.82
CA ARG A 30 -9.85 -10.42 -13.59
C ARG A 30 -8.78 -9.68 -14.40
N GLY A 31 -7.50 -10.13 -14.36
CA GLY A 31 -6.37 -9.50 -15.00
C GLY A 31 -5.22 -9.26 -14.04
N ASN A 32 -4.17 -8.60 -14.51
CA ASN A 32 -2.99 -8.34 -13.71
C ASN A 32 -2.94 -6.89 -13.24
N ILE A 33 -2.50 -6.67 -12.00
CA ILE A 33 -2.20 -5.35 -11.44
C ILE A 33 -0.73 -5.36 -11.01
N THR A 34 0.06 -4.39 -11.44
CA THR A 34 1.45 -4.26 -10.99
C THR A 34 1.57 -3.10 -10.01
N LEU A 35 2.16 -3.38 -8.87
CA LEU A 35 2.37 -2.47 -7.74
C LEU A 35 3.84 -2.07 -7.66
N LEU A 36 4.10 -0.81 -7.40
CA LEU A 36 5.36 -0.30 -6.86
C LEU A 36 5.24 -0.22 -5.34
N LEU A 37 6.18 -0.81 -4.60
CA LEU A 37 6.27 -0.64 -3.16
C LEU A 37 7.24 0.49 -2.83
N TYR A 38 6.86 1.38 -1.92
CA TYR A 38 7.62 2.57 -1.59
C TYR A 38 8.83 2.29 -0.68
N ASP A 39 9.95 2.93 -0.97
CA ASP A 39 11.16 2.87 -0.15
C ASP A 39 10.99 3.65 1.17
N GLU A 40 10.11 4.66 1.19
CA GLU A 40 9.80 5.50 2.34
C GLU A 40 9.01 4.79 3.45
N THR A 41 8.46 3.60 3.15
CA THR A 41 7.75 2.74 4.11
C THR A 41 8.40 1.36 4.19
N PRO A 42 9.68 1.30 4.63
CA PRO A 42 10.50 0.09 4.54
C PRO A 42 9.96 -1.09 5.36
N LYS A 43 9.29 -0.85 6.49
CA LYS A 43 8.71 -1.91 7.32
C LYS A 43 7.53 -2.56 6.62
N HIS A 44 6.59 -1.77 6.06
CA HIS A 44 5.44 -2.29 5.32
C HIS A 44 5.89 -3.00 4.03
N ARG A 45 6.83 -2.40 3.29
CA ARG A 45 7.43 -3.06 2.12
C ARG A 45 8.06 -4.41 2.48
N HIS A 46 8.89 -4.43 3.52
CA HIS A 46 9.55 -5.66 3.96
C HIS A 46 8.51 -6.72 4.40
N MET A 47 7.57 -6.33 5.24
CA MET A 47 6.50 -7.22 5.72
C MET A 47 5.71 -7.82 4.56
N PHE A 48 5.24 -7.00 3.60
CA PHE A 48 4.48 -7.48 2.45
C PHE A 48 5.27 -8.49 1.60
N VAL A 49 6.56 -8.20 1.34
CA VAL A 49 7.47 -9.13 0.64
C VAL A 49 7.64 -10.44 1.41
N GLN A 50 7.81 -10.40 2.74
CA GLN A 50 7.95 -11.61 3.55
C GLN A 50 6.64 -12.43 3.58
N THR A 51 5.51 -11.78 3.69
CA THR A 51 4.18 -12.41 3.66
C THR A 51 3.95 -13.15 2.33
N ILE A 52 4.36 -12.54 1.21
CA ILE A 52 4.34 -13.18 -0.12
C ILE A 52 5.25 -14.42 -0.13
N LYS A 53 6.51 -14.28 0.32
CA LYS A 53 7.49 -15.37 0.34
C LYS A 53 7.08 -16.55 1.23
N LYS A 54 6.38 -16.26 2.32
CA LYS A 54 5.83 -17.29 3.23
C LYS A 54 4.54 -17.93 2.69
N GLY A 55 4.01 -17.47 1.55
CA GLY A 55 2.80 -18.01 0.94
C GLY A 55 1.51 -17.67 1.69
N LEU A 56 1.52 -16.65 2.56
CA LEU A 56 0.35 -16.26 3.35
C LEU A 56 -0.77 -15.63 2.50
N TYR A 57 -0.48 -15.27 1.26
CA TYR A 57 -1.47 -14.85 0.27
C TYR A 57 -1.86 -15.97 -0.71
N ASN A 58 -1.57 -17.25 -0.39
CA ASN A 58 -2.07 -18.35 -1.20
C ASN A 58 -3.59 -18.42 -1.09
N ASN A 59 -4.28 -18.44 -2.24
CA ASN A 59 -5.74 -18.36 -2.34
C ASN A 59 -6.37 -17.06 -1.76
N ALA A 60 -5.58 -15.99 -1.67
CA ALA A 60 -6.09 -14.71 -1.21
C ALA A 60 -7.17 -14.16 -2.17
N GLN A 61 -8.11 -13.42 -1.58
CA GLN A 61 -9.22 -12.81 -2.30
C GLN A 61 -9.33 -11.34 -1.92
N PHE A 62 -9.91 -10.56 -2.84
CA PHE A 62 -10.53 -9.29 -2.47
C PHE A 62 -11.85 -9.63 -1.79
N ASN A 63 -11.87 -9.56 -0.49
CA ASN A 63 -12.96 -10.08 0.35
C ASN A 63 -13.85 -8.98 0.94
N ARG A 64 -13.52 -7.71 0.69
CA ARG A 64 -14.38 -6.56 0.97
C ARG A 64 -14.16 -5.50 -0.11
N VAL A 65 -15.19 -5.26 -0.92
CA VAL A 65 -15.13 -4.32 -2.04
C VAL A 65 -16.23 -3.30 -1.91
N ILE A 66 -15.84 -2.04 -1.69
CA ILE A 66 -16.77 -0.92 -1.62
C ILE A 66 -16.58 -0.05 -2.85
N LYS A 67 -17.61 0.01 -3.70
CA LYS A 67 -17.59 0.77 -4.95
C LYS A 67 -17.23 2.22 -4.71
N SER A 68 -16.34 2.76 -5.54
CA SER A 68 -15.84 4.13 -5.45
C SER A 68 -15.14 4.48 -4.12
N PHE A 69 -14.61 3.45 -3.45
CA PHE A 69 -13.84 3.58 -2.22
C PHE A 69 -12.57 2.72 -2.31
N VAL A 70 -12.59 1.50 -1.78
CA VAL A 70 -11.43 0.60 -1.78
C VAL A 70 -11.84 -0.83 -2.12
N SER A 71 -10.87 -1.61 -2.61
CA SER A 71 -10.94 -3.08 -2.70
C SER A 71 -9.93 -3.65 -1.73
N GLN A 72 -10.43 -4.23 -0.62
CA GLN A 72 -9.61 -4.81 0.44
C GLN A 72 -9.41 -6.30 0.19
N GLY A 73 -8.19 -6.79 0.45
CA GLY A 73 -7.84 -8.19 0.25
C GLY A 73 -6.85 -8.70 1.31
N GLY A 74 -6.71 -10.01 1.34
CA GLY A 74 -5.98 -10.73 2.37
C GLY A 74 -6.90 -11.31 3.44
N GLU A 75 -6.52 -11.28 4.72
CA GLU A 75 -7.40 -11.75 5.79
C GLU A 75 -8.44 -10.68 6.16
N LEU A 76 -9.63 -11.11 6.54
CA LEU A 76 -10.66 -10.24 7.13
C LEU A 76 -10.32 -9.90 8.59
N ASP A 77 -10.82 -8.76 9.05
CA ASP A 77 -10.68 -8.31 10.45
C ASP A 77 -11.18 -9.39 11.43
N GLU A 78 -12.36 -9.94 11.17
CA GLU A 78 -12.97 -10.97 12.00
C GLU A 78 -12.07 -12.20 12.12
N THR A 79 -11.48 -12.66 11.00
CA THR A 79 -10.55 -13.80 10.96
C THR A 79 -9.32 -13.56 11.82
N ILE A 80 -8.75 -12.34 11.75
CA ILE A 80 -7.58 -11.96 12.53
C ILE A 80 -7.93 -11.87 14.02
N LEU A 81 -8.99 -11.15 14.34
CA LEU A 81 -9.44 -10.91 15.72
C LEU A 81 -9.91 -12.21 16.40
N ASP A 82 -10.60 -13.09 15.69
CA ASP A 82 -11.02 -14.39 16.23
C ASP A 82 -9.82 -15.29 16.51
N ARG A 83 -8.81 -15.32 15.63
CA ARG A 83 -7.55 -16.04 15.89
C ARG A 83 -6.83 -15.51 17.12
N GLU A 84 -6.73 -14.20 17.28
CA GLU A 84 -6.12 -13.57 18.46
C GLU A 84 -6.87 -13.90 19.76
N LYS A 85 -8.19 -13.95 19.69
CA LYS A 85 -9.06 -14.32 20.81
C LYS A 85 -8.97 -15.80 21.17
N GLN A 86 -8.83 -16.68 20.18
CA GLN A 86 -8.66 -18.12 20.37
C GLN A 86 -7.27 -18.51 20.88
N HIS A 87 -6.27 -17.68 20.62
CA HIS A 87 -4.87 -17.91 20.97
C HIS A 87 -4.28 -16.74 21.78
N PRO A 88 -4.81 -16.47 22.98
CA PRO A 88 -4.36 -15.34 23.82
C PRO A 88 -2.92 -15.49 24.31
N GLU A 89 -2.34 -16.69 24.23
CA GLU A 89 -0.94 -17.00 24.52
C GLU A 89 0.03 -16.51 23.42
N ILE A 90 -0.48 -16.23 22.22
CA ILE A 90 0.33 -15.70 21.11
C ILE A 90 0.29 -14.17 21.16
N PRO A 91 1.44 -13.49 21.28
CA PRO A 91 1.48 -12.03 21.27
C PRO A 91 0.84 -11.45 20.01
N ILE A 92 -0.05 -10.47 20.18
CA ILE A 92 -0.67 -9.74 19.06
C ILE A 92 0.41 -9.07 18.24
N GLN A 93 0.42 -9.36 16.95
CA GLN A 93 1.39 -8.79 16.01
C GLN A 93 0.74 -7.71 15.16
N ARG A 94 1.26 -6.50 15.27
CA ARG A 94 0.90 -5.35 14.43
C ARG A 94 2.17 -4.69 13.91
N LEU A 95 2.04 -4.05 12.78
CA LEU A 95 3.11 -3.28 12.19
C LEU A 95 2.93 -1.80 12.52
N ALA A 96 3.91 -1.22 13.19
CA ALA A 96 3.88 0.21 13.54
C ALA A 96 3.66 1.08 12.30
N ALA A 97 2.82 2.09 12.42
CA ALA A 97 2.46 2.97 11.33
C ALA A 97 3.69 3.65 10.69
N GLU A 98 3.69 3.75 9.38
CA GLU A 98 4.66 4.52 8.57
C GLU A 98 3.93 5.59 7.75
N ILE A 99 3.10 6.37 8.41
CA ILE A 99 2.31 7.42 7.79
C ILE A 99 3.23 8.58 7.40
N LYS A 100 3.19 8.97 6.12
CA LYS A 100 4.01 10.04 5.56
C LYS A 100 3.12 11.06 4.85
N PRO A 101 3.33 12.38 5.05
CA PRO A 101 2.48 13.41 4.43
C PRO A 101 2.44 13.39 2.89
N ASN A 102 3.53 12.94 2.26
CA ASN A 102 3.62 12.83 0.80
C ASN A 102 3.06 11.53 0.23
N LEU A 103 2.76 10.53 1.08
CA LEU A 103 2.15 9.26 0.69
C LEU A 103 0.69 9.28 1.12
N PHE A 104 -0.19 9.61 0.20
CA PHE A 104 -1.59 9.86 0.47
C PHE A 104 -2.50 8.97 -0.37
N HIS A 105 -3.77 8.88 0.00
CA HIS A 105 -4.72 7.92 -0.57
C HIS A 105 -5.30 8.40 -1.92
N LYS A 106 -4.43 8.75 -2.87
CA LYS A 106 -4.84 8.98 -4.27
C LYS A 106 -5.38 7.69 -4.90
N LYS A 107 -6.14 7.79 -5.98
CA LYS A 107 -6.53 6.62 -6.79
C LYS A 107 -5.28 5.82 -7.18
N GLY A 108 -5.34 4.50 -7.01
CA GLY A 108 -4.23 3.59 -7.21
C GLY A 108 -3.29 3.40 -6.02
N ALA A 109 -3.46 4.13 -4.91
CA ALA A 109 -2.66 3.90 -3.71
C ALA A 109 -2.90 2.49 -3.13
N LEU A 110 -1.80 1.88 -2.61
CA LEU A 110 -1.82 0.62 -1.87
C LEU A 110 -1.69 0.95 -0.39
N GLY A 111 -2.71 0.64 0.39
CA GLY A 111 -2.76 0.88 1.82
C GLY A 111 -2.74 -0.41 2.64
N ALA A 112 -2.31 -0.30 3.90
CA ALA A 112 -2.31 -1.39 4.87
C ALA A 112 -3.57 -1.32 5.74
N GLY A 113 -4.30 -2.45 5.85
CA GLY A 113 -5.48 -2.55 6.70
C GLY A 113 -5.12 -2.52 8.19
N ARG A 114 -6.05 -2.05 9.01
CA ARG A 114 -5.94 -2.03 10.48
C ARG A 114 -7.31 -2.01 11.13
N ASN A 115 -7.39 -2.45 12.38
CA ASN A 115 -8.52 -2.18 13.26
C ASN A 115 -8.42 -0.74 13.83
N ASP A 116 -9.44 -0.33 14.55
CA ASP A 116 -9.42 0.97 15.24
C ASP A 116 -8.54 0.85 16.50
N ASN A 117 -7.26 1.20 16.35
CA ASN A 117 -6.27 1.23 17.43
C ASN A 117 -5.57 2.60 17.44
N PRO A 118 -5.26 3.16 18.63
CA PRO A 118 -4.70 4.51 18.76
C PRO A 118 -3.31 4.66 18.14
N GLU A 119 -2.52 3.58 18.08
CA GLU A 119 -1.18 3.55 17.49
C GLU A 119 -1.21 3.56 15.96
N LYS A 120 -2.41 3.43 15.36
CA LYS A 120 -2.62 3.30 13.91
C LYS A 120 -1.78 2.19 13.28
N SER A 121 -1.45 1.17 14.07
CA SER A 121 -0.67 0.03 13.64
C SER A 121 -1.49 -0.89 12.73
N SER A 122 -0.84 -1.48 11.73
CA SER A 122 -1.47 -2.23 10.67
C SER A 122 -1.46 -3.75 10.92
N TYR A 123 -2.41 -4.46 10.36
CA TYR A 123 -2.36 -5.91 10.20
C TYR A 123 -1.21 -6.33 9.28
N LEU A 124 -0.74 -7.58 9.43
CA LEU A 124 0.37 -8.09 8.62
C LEU A 124 -0.08 -8.63 7.25
N THR A 125 -1.33 -9.04 7.14
CA THR A 125 -1.87 -9.84 6.02
C THR A 125 -3.03 -9.19 5.31
N GLN A 126 -3.34 -7.93 5.63
CA GLN A 126 -4.45 -7.20 5.04
C GLN A 126 -3.95 -5.97 4.30
N MET A 127 -4.38 -5.81 3.05
CA MET A 127 -4.07 -4.65 2.21
C MET A 127 -5.32 -4.17 1.49
N TYR A 128 -5.30 -2.95 0.97
CA TYR A 128 -6.36 -2.45 0.09
C TYR A 128 -5.80 -1.60 -1.05
N LEU A 129 -6.52 -1.63 -2.17
CA LEU A 129 -6.30 -0.75 -3.32
C LEU A 129 -7.34 0.37 -3.30
N VAL A 130 -6.86 1.61 -3.40
CA VAL A 130 -7.73 2.79 -3.48
C VAL A 130 -8.24 2.95 -4.90
N VAL A 131 -9.56 3.05 -5.06
CA VAL A 131 -10.20 3.51 -6.28
C VAL A 131 -10.73 4.92 -6.07
N GLY A 132 -11.52 5.14 -5.04
CA GLY A 132 -12.04 6.45 -4.68
C GLY A 132 -12.87 7.09 -5.79
N LYS A 133 -13.06 8.40 -5.67
CA LYS A 133 -13.68 9.27 -6.68
C LYS A 133 -13.10 10.67 -6.61
N PRO A 134 -13.23 11.48 -7.67
CA PRO A 134 -12.87 12.90 -7.61
C PRO A 134 -13.62 13.63 -6.49
N GLN A 135 -12.95 14.60 -5.87
CA GLN A 135 -13.47 15.44 -4.79
C GLN A 135 -13.65 16.87 -5.27
N THR A 136 -14.57 17.61 -4.67
CA THR A 136 -14.68 19.06 -4.87
C THR A 136 -13.84 19.83 -3.84
N ASP A 137 -13.59 21.13 -4.09
CA ASP A 137 -12.88 21.96 -3.11
C ASP A 137 -13.67 22.05 -1.79
N GLU A 138 -14.99 22.16 -1.83
CA GLU A 138 -15.85 22.20 -0.64
C GLU A 138 -15.76 20.92 0.19
N GLN A 139 -15.66 19.75 -0.47
CA GLN A 139 -15.50 18.47 0.21
C GLN A 139 -14.13 18.38 0.90
N LEU A 140 -13.07 18.84 0.22
CA LEU A 140 -11.73 18.88 0.79
C LEU A 140 -11.64 19.87 1.95
N ASP A 141 -12.24 21.08 1.83
CA ASP A 141 -12.28 22.09 2.90
C ASP A 141 -13.03 21.57 4.14
N ALA A 142 -14.17 20.92 3.94
CA ALA A 142 -14.92 20.30 5.02
C ALA A 142 -14.11 19.20 5.75
N LEU A 143 -13.34 18.40 4.98
CA LEU A 143 -12.50 17.35 5.54
C LEU A 143 -11.30 17.94 6.29
N GLU A 144 -10.64 18.95 5.74
CA GLU A 144 -9.54 19.67 6.42
C GLU A 144 -10.01 20.22 7.77
N LYS A 145 -11.19 20.88 7.80
CA LYS A 145 -11.79 21.41 9.04
C LYS A 145 -12.09 20.27 10.04
N LYS A 146 -12.71 19.19 9.56
CA LYS A 146 -13.10 18.04 10.42
C LYS A 146 -11.89 17.35 11.06
N LYS A 147 -10.81 17.16 10.30
CA LYS A 147 -9.61 16.42 10.74
C LYS A 147 -8.52 17.32 11.33
N GLY A 148 -8.63 18.64 11.23
CA GLY A 148 -7.58 19.58 11.66
C GLY A 148 -6.30 19.45 10.84
N ILE A 149 -6.41 19.13 9.55
CA ILE A 149 -5.28 18.95 8.63
C ILE A 149 -5.33 19.97 7.50
N LYS A 150 -4.25 20.03 6.70
CA LYS A 150 -4.21 20.78 5.45
C LYS A 150 -3.63 19.90 4.34
N PHE A 151 -4.33 19.85 3.21
CA PHE A 151 -3.80 19.25 2.00
C PHE A 151 -2.93 20.26 1.25
N SER A 152 -1.79 19.81 0.73
CA SER A 152 -0.98 20.60 -0.18
C SER A 152 -1.76 20.89 -1.49
N SER A 153 -1.35 21.91 -2.22
CA SER A 153 -1.97 22.22 -3.53
C SER A 153 -1.89 21.02 -4.49
N SER A 154 -0.79 20.26 -4.44
CA SER A 154 -0.60 19.04 -5.25
C SER A 154 -1.59 17.95 -4.85
N GLN A 155 -1.78 17.69 -3.55
CA GLN A 155 -2.76 16.71 -3.06
C GLN A 155 -4.18 17.10 -3.46
N ARG A 156 -4.57 18.37 -3.25
CA ARG A 156 -5.89 18.89 -3.66
C ARG A 156 -6.12 18.68 -5.16
N ASN A 157 -5.14 19.09 -5.98
CA ASN A 157 -5.24 18.89 -7.43
C ASN A 157 -5.41 17.40 -7.79
N THR A 158 -4.63 16.51 -7.20
CA THR A 158 -4.74 15.07 -7.42
C THR A 158 -6.10 14.53 -7.02
N TYR A 159 -6.63 14.91 -5.84
CA TYR A 159 -7.95 14.47 -5.40
C TYR A 159 -9.08 15.00 -6.28
N LYS A 160 -8.93 16.20 -6.84
CA LYS A 160 -9.92 16.81 -7.75
C LYS A 160 -9.92 16.18 -9.14
N THR A 161 -8.75 15.83 -9.66
CA THR A 161 -8.59 15.34 -11.04
C THR A 161 -8.63 13.81 -11.13
N THR A 162 -7.84 13.14 -10.31
CA THR A 162 -7.67 11.68 -10.34
C THR A 162 -8.61 10.99 -9.34
N GLY A 163 -8.88 11.65 -8.22
CA GLY A 163 -9.68 11.12 -7.14
C GLY A 163 -8.87 10.37 -6.08
N GLY A 164 -9.57 9.72 -5.19
CA GLY A 164 -9.01 8.98 -4.08
C GLY A 164 -9.91 8.99 -2.85
N THR A 165 -9.31 8.70 -1.69
CA THR A 165 -10.02 8.59 -0.41
C THR A 165 -9.35 9.44 0.67
N PRO A 166 -9.39 10.79 0.56
CA PRO A 166 -8.63 11.71 1.43
C PRO A 166 -8.96 11.59 2.91
N HIS A 167 -10.13 11.03 3.26
CA HIS A 167 -10.51 10.82 4.64
C HIS A 167 -9.70 9.72 5.35
N LEU A 168 -8.95 8.89 4.62
CA LEU A 168 -8.03 7.90 5.19
C LEU A 168 -6.63 8.47 5.48
N ASP A 169 -6.31 9.66 4.95
CA ASP A 169 -5.01 10.28 5.18
C ASP A 169 -4.77 10.56 6.66
N ASN A 170 -3.53 10.36 7.07
CA ASN A 170 -3.05 10.45 8.45
C ASN A 170 -3.59 9.35 9.41
N ASP A 171 -4.40 8.40 8.93
CA ASP A 171 -4.95 7.32 9.75
C ASP A 171 -4.48 5.93 9.31
N TYR A 172 -4.06 5.79 8.04
CA TYR A 172 -3.60 4.54 7.47
C TYR A 172 -2.27 4.72 6.75
N THR A 173 -1.42 3.68 6.76
CA THR A 173 -0.16 3.69 6.01
C THR A 173 -0.41 3.37 4.55
N VAL A 174 0.02 4.28 3.67
CA VAL A 174 0.15 4.03 2.22
C VAL A 174 1.59 3.57 1.97
N PHE A 175 1.77 2.38 1.38
CA PHE A 175 3.09 1.77 1.22
C PHE A 175 3.43 1.38 -0.21
N GLY A 176 2.60 1.77 -1.17
CA GLY A 176 2.81 1.53 -2.60
C GLY A 176 1.74 2.15 -3.47
N GLU A 177 1.83 1.87 -4.75
CA GLU A 177 0.85 2.32 -5.74
C GLU A 177 0.75 1.37 -6.93
N VAL A 178 -0.38 1.42 -7.63
CA VAL A 178 -0.59 0.75 -8.93
C VAL A 178 0.17 1.51 -10.00
N VAL A 179 1.04 0.82 -10.72
CA VAL A 179 1.81 1.38 -11.85
C VAL A 179 1.38 0.79 -13.21
N GLU A 180 0.61 -0.30 -13.20
CA GLU A 180 0.03 -0.92 -14.40
C GLU A 180 -1.22 -1.71 -13.98
N GLY A 181 -2.29 -1.67 -14.77
CA GLY A 181 -3.52 -2.41 -14.51
C GLY A 181 -4.53 -1.67 -13.64
N MET A 182 -4.56 -0.33 -13.68
CA MET A 182 -5.55 0.47 -12.93
C MET A 182 -6.98 0.16 -13.42
N GLU A 183 -7.16 -0.12 -14.70
CA GLU A 183 -8.42 -0.56 -15.29
C GLU A 183 -8.91 -1.89 -14.69
N VAL A 184 -7.98 -2.80 -14.35
CA VAL A 184 -8.30 -4.05 -13.65
C VAL A 184 -8.73 -3.77 -12.21
N ALA A 185 -8.05 -2.84 -11.51
CA ALA A 185 -8.44 -2.42 -10.17
C ALA A 185 -9.82 -1.76 -10.16
N ASP A 186 -10.14 -0.93 -11.17
CA ASP A 186 -11.47 -0.33 -11.36
C ASP A 186 -12.53 -1.40 -11.61
N ALA A 187 -12.25 -2.40 -12.47
CA ALA A 187 -13.15 -3.51 -12.73
C ALA A 187 -13.43 -4.35 -11.47
N ILE A 188 -12.40 -4.62 -10.66
CA ILE A 188 -12.54 -5.31 -9.37
C ILE A 188 -13.39 -4.47 -8.41
N ASN A 189 -13.19 -3.15 -8.34
CA ASN A 189 -13.98 -2.28 -7.46
C ASN A 189 -15.43 -2.10 -7.91
N SER A 190 -15.77 -2.59 -9.10
CA SER A 190 -17.12 -2.48 -9.70
C SER A 190 -17.89 -3.81 -9.69
N VAL A 191 -17.35 -4.88 -9.09
CA VAL A 191 -18.04 -6.16 -8.98
C VAL A 191 -19.29 -6.03 -8.11
N LYS A 192 -20.26 -6.90 -8.32
CA LYS A 192 -21.43 -7.01 -7.44
C LYS A 192 -21.03 -7.61 -6.11
N THR A 193 -21.51 -7.03 -5.03
CA THR A 193 -21.27 -7.47 -3.65
C THR A 193 -22.58 -7.79 -2.94
N ASP A 194 -22.48 -8.54 -1.85
CA ASP A 194 -23.56 -8.73 -0.90
C ASP A 194 -23.69 -7.53 0.07
N LYS A 195 -24.58 -7.67 1.05
CA LYS A 195 -24.81 -6.64 2.09
C LYS A 195 -23.60 -6.39 3.02
N ASN A 196 -22.61 -7.26 3.00
CA ASN A 196 -21.37 -7.16 3.79
C ASN A 196 -20.18 -6.73 2.92
N ASP A 197 -20.41 -6.18 1.73
CA ASP A 197 -19.40 -5.79 0.76
C ASP A 197 -18.56 -6.96 0.21
N LEU A 198 -18.96 -8.22 0.44
CA LEU A 198 -18.28 -9.40 -0.11
C LEU A 198 -18.66 -9.60 -1.58
N PRO A 199 -17.69 -9.72 -2.51
CA PRO A 199 -18.01 -10.04 -3.92
C PRO A 199 -18.84 -11.31 -4.06
N LEU A 200 -19.94 -11.24 -4.84
CA LEU A 200 -20.80 -12.39 -5.11
C LEU A 200 -20.09 -13.50 -5.89
N GLU A 201 -19.13 -13.11 -6.74
CA GLU A 201 -18.21 -14.03 -7.41
C GLU A 201 -16.82 -13.80 -6.82
N PRO A 202 -16.09 -14.84 -6.37
CA PRO A 202 -14.77 -14.69 -5.78
C PRO A 202 -13.80 -13.96 -6.71
N VAL A 203 -13.16 -12.91 -6.21
CA VAL A 203 -12.08 -12.20 -6.90
C VAL A 203 -10.78 -12.62 -6.26
N THR A 204 -10.11 -13.60 -6.86
CA THR A 204 -8.87 -14.17 -6.33
C THR A 204 -7.65 -13.43 -6.84
N PHE A 205 -6.57 -13.42 -6.03
CA PHE A 205 -5.28 -12.91 -6.46
C PHE A 205 -4.13 -13.72 -5.88
N LYS A 206 -3.01 -13.74 -6.63
CA LYS A 206 -1.72 -14.28 -6.20
C LYS A 206 -0.67 -13.22 -6.42
N PRO A 207 -0.04 -12.68 -5.37
CA PRO A 207 1.05 -11.73 -5.52
C PRO A 207 2.35 -12.43 -5.94
N VAL A 208 3.07 -11.84 -6.90
CA VAL A 208 4.35 -12.33 -7.43
C VAL A 208 5.35 -11.18 -7.41
N ILE A 209 6.47 -11.37 -6.72
CA ILE A 209 7.56 -10.39 -6.70
C ILE A 209 8.25 -10.42 -8.07
N LEU A 210 8.34 -9.27 -8.75
CA LEU A 210 8.95 -9.19 -10.06
C LEU A 210 10.48 -9.28 -9.97
N SER A 211 11.09 -10.03 -10.89
CA SER A 211 12.54 -10.05 -11.06
C SER A 211 13.08 -8.70 -11.57
N LYS A 212 14.38 -8.45 -11.42
CA LYS A 212 15.04 -7.23 -11.93
C LYS A 212 14.74 -6.97 -13.40
N LYS A 213 14.74 -8.02 -14.23
CA LYS A 213 14.45 -7.94 -15.66
C LYS A 213 13.00 -7.52 -15.92
N GLN A 214 12.05 -8.09 -15.22
CA GLN A 214 10.63 -7.74 -15.32
C GLN A 214 10.33 -6.33 -14.80
N ALA A 215 11.00 -5.89 -13.74
CA ALA A 215 10.85 -4.56 -13.15
C ALA A 215 11.48 -3.43 -13.99
N ALA A 216 12.41 -3.77 -14.90
CA ALA A 216 13.17 -2.76 -15.69
C ALA A 216 12.25 -1.83 -16.50
N LYS A 217 11.15 -2.35 -17.05
CA LYS A 217 10.20 -1.55 -17.84
C LYS A 217 9.51 -0.44 -17.03
N PHE A 218 9.37 -0.61 -15.72
CA PHE A 218 8.69 0.36 -14.85
C PHE A 218 9.64 1.45 -14.31
N LYS A 219 10.96 1.21 -14.35
CA LYS A 219 11.94 2.21 -13.91
C LYS A 219 11.99 3.43 -14.84
N ALA A 220 11.66 3.26 -16.13
CA ALA A 220 11.63 4.33 -17.11
C ALA A 220 10.40 5.26 -16.98
N ILE A 221 9.40 4.89 -16.16
CA ILE A 221 8.15 5.64 -15.98
C ILE A 221 8.24 6.65 -14.81
N LYS A 222 9.31 6.57 -14.01
CA LYS A 222 9.55 7.49 -12.88
C LYS A 222 10.16 8.79 -13.39
N HIS A 223 9.32 9.71 -13.85
CA HIS A 223 9.70 11.13 -14.02
C HIS A 223 8.53 12.03 -13.63
#